data_f923d4b596ebbda59e8c25514b37ff1d
#
_entry.id   f923d4b596ebbda59e8c25514b37ff1d
#
_cell.length_a   1.000
_cell.length_b   1.000
_cell.length_c   1.000
_cell.angle_alpha   90.00
_cell.angle_beta   90.00
_cell.angle_gamma   90.00
#
_symmetry.space_group_name_H-M   'P 1'
#
loop_
_entity.id
_entity.type
_entity.pdbx_description
1 polymer ?
#
loop_
_entity_poly.entity_id
_entity_poly.type
_entity_poly.pdbx_seq_one_letter_code
_entity_poly.pdbx_strand_id
1 'polypeptide(L)'
;MKNIVVCIGNGLLSEAIIRMLKSSGEFKPFRELVQKKSNVANDCKALSADILLMDVSYASGTTIETRLNEVKQVRKNAPSCKLVMLCDENSAPDIARAVANAKKDGLIDAFFYSSVTEKYLTAALASL
;
A
#
# COMPACT_ATOMS: atom_id res chain seq x y z
N MET A 1 11.37 -3.42 14.28
CA MET A 1 10.88 -2.55 13.19
C MET A 1 9.93 -3.32 12.27
N LYS A 2 8.89 -2.68 11.81
CA LYS A 2 7.97 -3.29 10.85
C LYS A 2 8.54 -3.20 9.44
N ASN A 3 8.51 -4.31 8.72
CA ASN A 3 8.86 -4.34 7.30
C ASN A 3 7.65 -3.89 6.49
N ILE A 4 7.82 -2.85 5.69
CA ILE A 4 6.74 -2.31 4.86
C ILE A 4 7.17 -2.27 3.40
N VAL A 5 6.37 -2.88 2.53
CA VAL A 5 6.57 -2.80 1.07
C VAL A 5 5.75 -1.64 0.55
N VAL A 6 6.40 -0.72 -0.14
CA VAL A 6 5.77 0.47 -0.72
C VAL A 6 5.61 0.25 -2.22
N CYS A 7 4.38 0.03 -2.64
CA CYS A 7 4.00 -0.28 -4.02
C CYS A 7 3.20 0.90 -4.59
N ILE A 8 3.90 1.99 -4.91
CA ILE A 8 3.30 3.25 -5.36
C ILE A 8 3.86 3.62 -6.73
N GLY A 9 2.97 3.78 -7.70
CA GLY A 9 3.34 4.06 -9.09
C GLY A 9 3.99 5.41 -9.33
N ASN A 10 3.60 6.44 -8.55
CA ASN A 10 4.23 7.75 -8.63
C ASN A 10 5.57 7.73 -7.89
N GLY A 11 6.68 7.86 -8.63
CA GLY A 11 8.02 7.75 -8.07
C GLY A 11 8.34 8.81 -7.02
N LEU A 12 7.91 10.05 -7.25
CA LEU A 12 8.15 11.14 -6.29
C LEU A 12 7.40 10.90 -4.98
N LEU A 13 6.14 10.48 -5.06
CA LEU A 13 5.35 10.14 -3.89
C LEU A 13 5.93 8.94 -3.15
N SER A 14 6.34 7.91 -3.90
CA SER A 14 6.98 6.72 -3.33
C SER A 14 8.24 7.08 -2.54
N GLU A 15 9.10 7.90 -3.11
CA GLU A 15 10.33 8.36 -2.43
C GLU A 15 10.02 9.17 -1.17
N ALA A 16 9.04 10.06 -1.25
CA ALA A 16 8.64 10.88 -0.10
C ALA A 16 8.12 10.01 1.05
N ILE A 17 7.30 9.02 0.75
CA ILE A 17 6.76 8.10 1.75
C ILE A 17 7.88 7.24 2.36
N ILE A 18 8.78 6.72 1.55
CA ILE A 18 9.91 5.92 2.04
C ILE A 18 10.79 6.76 2.97
N ARG A 19 11.08 7.99 2.60
CA ARG A 19 11.87 8.90 3.44
C ARG A 19 11.18 9.18 4.78
N MET A 20 9.87 9.43 4.74
CA MET A 20 9.05 9.64 5.92
C MET A 20 9.10 8.44 6.86
N LEU A 21 8.92 7.24 6.32
CA LEU A 21 8.93 6.00 7.09
C LEU A 21 10.29 5.72 7.72
N LYS A 22 11.38 5.95 6.98
CA LYS A 22 12.74 5.82 7.51
C LYS A 22 12.99 6.80 8.65
N SER A 23 12.53 8.05 8.50
CA SER A 23 12.72 9.10 9.51
C SER A 23 12.01 8.79 10.82
N SER A 24 10.91 8.03 10.79
CA SER A 24 10.18 7.67 12.00
C SER A 24 10.94 6.68 12.90
N GLY A 25 11.87 5.92 12.33
CA GLY A 25 12.63 4.90 13.05
C GLY A 25 11.83 3.64 13.41
N GLU A 26 10.56 3.55 13.01
CA GLU A 26 9.68 2.43 13.34
C GLU A 26 9.52 1.42 12.20
N PHE A 27 9.98 1.77 11.00
CA PHE A 27 9.78 0.97 9.79
C PHE A 27 11.08 0.69 9.06
N LYS A 28 11.10 -0.45 8.39
CA LYS A 28 12.08 -0.79 7.37
C LYS A 28 11.35 -0.84 6.02
N PRO A 29 11.37 0.27 5.25
CA PRO A 29 10.63 0.34 4.00
C PRO A 29 11.40 -0.27 2.83
N PHE A 30 10.68 -0.98 1.97
CA PHE A 30 11.19 -1.55 0.73
C PHE A 30 10.34 -1.04 -0.42
N ARG A 31 10.98 -0.50 -1.44
CA ARG A 31 10.29 -0.08 -2.66
C ARG A 31 10.12 -1.29 -3.56
N GLU A 32 8.91 -1.45 -4.14
CA GLU A 32 8.71 -2.44 -5.19
C GLU A 32 9.60 -2.09 -6.39
N LEU A 33 10.34 -3.07 -6.89
CA LEU A 33 11.20 -2.90 -8.06
C LEU A 33 10.35 -3.11 -9.32
N VAL A 34 9.89 -2.02 -9.91
CA VAL A 34 9.05 -1.99 -11.13
C VAL A 34 9.70 -2.73 -12.32
N GLN A 35 11.00 -2.97 -12.27
CA GLN A 35 11.75 -3.56 -13.37
C GLN A 35 11.84 -5.09 -13.32
N LYS A 36 11.39 -5.71 -12.26
CA LYS A 36 11.37 -7.16 -12.15
C LYS A 36 9.96 -7.68 -12.38
N LYS A 37 9.85 -8.72 -13.18
CA LYS A 37 8.62 -9.50 -13.34
C LYS A 37 8.22 -10.24 -12.04
N SER A 38 8.63 -9.74 -10.88
CA SER A 38 8.26 -10.30 -9.60
C SER A 38 6.89 -9.76 -9.22
N ASN A 39 6.05 -10.64 -8.79
CA ASN A 39 4.76 -10.26 -8.31
C ASN A 39 4.90 -9.74 -6.86
N VAL A 40 4.08 -8.76 -6.51
CA VAL A 40 4.06 -8.12 -5.19
C VAL A 40 3.90 -9.15 -4.06
N ALA A 41 3.12 -10.21 -4.28
CA ALA A 41 2.91 -11.25 -3.30
C ALA A 41 4.20 -11.99 -2.96
N ASN A 42 5.05 -12.27 -3.96
CA ASN A 42 6.34 -12.90 -3.74
C ASN A 42 7.28 -11.98 -2.96
N ASP A 43 7.26 -10.68 -3.25
CA ASP A 43 8.06 -9.71 -2.52
C ASP A 43 7.66 -9.63 -1.05
N CYS A 44 6.36 -9.58 -0.77
CA CYS A 44 5.85 -9.57 0.60
C CYS A 44 6.26 -10.81 1.36
N LYS A 45 6.22 -11.98 0.73
CA LYS A 45 6.64 -13.23 1.35
C LYS A 45 8.15 -13.24 1.60
N ALA A 46 8.95 -12.88 0.59
CA ALA A 46 10.42 -12.91 0.67
C ALA A 46 10.97 -11.93 1.71
N LEU A 47 10.32 -10.76 1.85
CA LEU A 47 10.73 -9.72 2.78
C LEU A 47 10.07 -9.85 4.15
N SER A 48 9.23 -10.85 4.35
CA SER A 48 8.43 -11.00 5.57
C SER A 48 7.70 -9.70 5.91
N ALA A 49 7.03 -9.13 4.92
CA ALA A 49 6.39 -7.82 5.04
C ALA A 49 5.27 -7.86 6.09
N ASP A 50 5.29 -6.89 6.98
CA ASP A 50 4.21 -6.68 7.96
C ASP A 50 3.08 -5.86 7.36
N ILE A 51 3.41 -4.98 6.43
CA ILE A 51 2.46 -4.07 5.76
C ILE A 51 2.80 -3.98 4.28
N LEU A 52 1.76 -3.98 3.44
CA LEU A 52 1.85 -3.61 2.02
C LEU A 52 1.04 -2.35 1.81
N LEU A 53 1.69 -1.26 1.41
CA LEU A 53 1.06 0.01 1.10
C LEU A 53 1.00 0.18 -0.42
N MET A 54 -0.20 0.27 -0.97
CA MET A 54 -0.46 0.37 -2.41
C MET A 54 -1.25 1.62 -2.73
N ASP A 55 -0.92 2.29 -3.85
CA ASP A 55 -1.78 3.34 -4.38
C ASP A 55 -2.82 2.76 -5.35
N VAL A 56 -3.93 3.46 -5.49
CA VAL A 56 -4.99 3.13 -6.44
C VAL A 56 -5.30 4.37 -7.27
N SER A 57 -5.27 4.23 -8.58
CA SER A 57 -5.54 5.32 -9.52
C SER A 57 -6.14 4.79 -10.82
N TYR A 58 -6.33 5.66 -11.81
CA TYR A 58 -6.78 5.25 -13.15
C TYR A 58 -5.63 4.73 -14.03
N ALA A 59 -4.38 4.91 -13.61
CA ALA A 59 -3.23 4.49 -14.40
C ALA A 59 -3.15 2.97 -14.54
N SER A 60 -2.69 2.51 -15.69
CA SER A 60 -2.48 1.07 -15.95
C SER A 60 -1.57 0.46 -14.87
N GLY A 61 -1.95 -0.69 -14.36
CA GLY A 61 -1.21 -1.39 -13.30
C GLY A 61 -1.54 -0.95 -11.89
N THR A 62 -2.26 0.17 -11.71
CA THR A 62 -2.65 0.69 -10.40
C THR A 62 -4.17 0.82 -10.22
N THR A 63 -4.95 0.24 -11.13
CA THR A 63 -6.42 0.24 -11.04
C THR A 63 -6.88 -0.60 -9.85
N ILE A 64 -8.10 -0.34 -9.40
CA ILE A 64 -8.68 -1.09 -8.27
C ILE A 64 -8.75 -2.59 -8.59
N GLU A 65 -9.08 -2.98 -9.81
CA GLU A 65 -9.15 -4.38 -10.21
C GLU A 65 -7.77 -5.06 -10.12
N THR A 66 -6.75 -4.40 -10.64
CA THR A 66 -5.37 -4.90 -10.58
C THR A 66 -4.91 -5.04 -9.12
N ARG A 67 -5.18 -4.02 -8.30
CA ARG A 67 -4.79 -4.04 -6.89
C ARG A 67 -5.54 -5.12 -6.10
N LEU A 68 -6.82 -5.33 -6.34
CA LEU A 68 -7.57 -6.39 -5.68
C LEU A 68 -7.10 -7.79 -6.08
N ASN A 69 -6.64 -7.98 -7.31
CA ASN A 69 -6.01 -9.22 -7.72
C ASN A 69 -4.70 -9.46 -6.96
N GLU A 70 -3.89 -8.42 -6.78
CA GLU A 70 -2.66 -8.49 -5.98
C GLU A 70 -2.98 -8.81 -4.51
N VAL A 71 -4.03 -8.19 -3.95
CA VAL A 71 -4.51 -8.47 -2.59
C VAL A 71 -4.82 -9.94 -2.39
N LYS A 72 -5.52 -10.58 -3.33
CA LYS A 72 -5.82 -12.01 -3.26
C LYS A 72 -4.55 -12.85 -3.20
N GLN A 73 -3.56 -12.51 -4.00
CA GLN A 73 -2.27 -13.21 -4.03
C GLN A 73 -1.52 -13.04 -2.71
N VAL A 74 -1.49 -11.82 -2.17
CA VAL A 74 -0.82 -11.53 -0.90
C VAL A 74 -1.50 -12.26 0.25
N ARG A 75 -2.82 -12.27 0.31
CA ARG A 75 -3.57 -13.00 1.34
C ARG A 75 -3.22 -14.49 1.34
N LYS A 76 -2.97 -15.04 0.16
CA LYS A 76 -2.61 -16.45 -0.01
C LYS A 76 -1.16 -16.73 0.40
N ASN A 77 -0.21 -15.87 0.00
CA ASN A 77 1.22 -16.10 0.16
C ASN A 77 1.81 -15.50 1.44
N ALA A 78 1.21 -14.43 1.95
CA ALA A 78 1.66 -13.72 3.15
C ALA A 78 0.44 -13.30 3.99
N PRO A 79 -0.28 -14.27 4.61
CA PRO A 79 -1.57 -14.00 5.24
C PRO A 79 -1.51 -13.05 6.44
N SER A 80 -0.35 -12.89 7.07
CA SER A 80 -0.19 -11.95 8.19
C SER A 80 0.14 -10.52 7.77
N CYS A 81 0.37 -10.28 6.49
CA CYS A 81 0.67 -8.95 5.96
C CYS A 81 -0.60 -8.09 5.97
N LYS A 82 -0.51 -6.89 6.55
CA LYS A 82 -1.61 -5.94 6.54
C LYS A 82 -1.65 -5.21 5.21
N LEU A 83 -2.83 -5.09 4.63
CA LEU A 83 -3.03 -4.53 3.30
C LEU A 83 -3.64 -3.14 3.41
N VAL A 84 -2.94 -2.14 2.90
CA VAL A 84 -3.31 -0.73 3.02
C VAL A 84 -3.33 -0.09 1.63
N MET A 85 -4.39 0.66 1.34
CA MET A 85 -4.52 1.39 0.08
C MET A 85 -4.49 2.89 0.31
N LEU A 86 -3.89 3.61 -0.63
CA LEU A 86 -3.83 5.07 -0.68
C LEU A 86 -4.52 5.54 -1.97
N CYS A 87 -5.47 6.46 -1.86
CA CYS A 87 -6.19 6.98 -3.01
C CYS A 87 -6.44 8.48 -2.89
N ASP A 88 -6.76 9.13 -4.02
CA ASP A 88 -7.05 10.57 -4.06
C ASP A 88 -8.57 10.78 -4.15
N GLU A 89 -9.17 11.25 -3.05
CA GLU A 89 -10.61 11.48 -2.96
C GLU A 89 -11.10 12.63 -3.84
N ASN A 90 -10.22 13.58 -4.17
CA ASN A 90 -10.60 14.77 -4.92
C ASN A 90 -10.60 14.54 -6.44
N SER A 91 -9.57 13.87 -6.95
CA SER A 91 -9.44 13.62 -8.40
C SER A 91 -10.12 12.33 -8.86
N ALA A 92 -10.43 11.43 -7.94
CA ALA A 92 -11.00 10.12 -8.27
C ALA A 92 -12.01 9.65 -7.22
N PRO A 93 -13.17 10.33 -7.08
CA PRO A 93 -14.14 9.99 -6.03
C PRO A 93 -14.76 8.60 -6.19
N ASP A 94 -14.89 8.09 -7.40
CA ASP A 94 -15.36 6.72 -7.67
C ASP A 94 -14.36 5.66 -7.21
N ILE A 95 -13.06 5.91 -7.40
CA ILE A 95 -11.99 5.05 -6.87
C ILE A 95 -12.02 5.09 -5.35
N ALA A 96 -12.13 6.27 -4.74
CA ALA A 96 -12.21 6.40 -3.29
C ALA A 96 -13.38 5.58 -2.71
N ARG A 97 -14.52 5.59 -3.39
CA ARG A 97 -15.69 4.79 -2.99
C ARG A 97 -15.40 3.29 -3.10
N ALA A 98 -14.76 2.86 -4.18
CA ALA A 98 -14.40 1.46 -4.38
C ALA A 98 -13.41 0.97 -3.31
N VAL A 99 -12.45 1.79 -2.94
CA VAL A 99 -11.47 1.49 -1.88
C VAL A 99 -12.17 1.39 -0.52
N ALA A 100 -13.06 2.31 -0.20
CA ALA A 100 -13.85 2.27 1.03
C ALA A 100 -14.71 1.00 1.11
N ASN A 101 -15.32 0.59 0.00
CA ASN A 101 -16.07 -0.66 -0.09
C ASN A 101 -15.17 -1.89 0.12
N ALA A 102 -13.96 -1.89 -0.42
CA ALA A 102 -13.01 -2.97 -0.20
C ALA A 102 -12.66 -3.12 1.29
N LYS A 103 -12.50 -2.01 2.01
CA LYS A 103 -12.28 -2.03 3.46
C LYS A 103 -13.50 -2.59 4.19
N LYS A 104 -14.69 -2.14 3.83
CA LYS A 104 -15.95 -2.61 4.42
C LYS A 104 -16.14 -4.10 4.22
N ASP A 105 -15.78 -4.61 3.04
CA ASP A 105 -15.91 -6.03 2.70
C ASP A 105 -14.80 -6.90 3.30
N GLY A 106 -13.85 -6.30 4.00
CA GLY A 106 -12.75 -7.04 4.64
C GLY A 106 -11.64 -7.47 3.69
N LEU A 107 -11.61 -6.93 2.46
CA LEU A 107 -10.58 -7.26 1.48
C LEU A 107 -9.23 -6.62 1.81
N ILE A 108 -9.26 -5.44 2.42
CA ILE A 108 -8.08 -4.72 2.89
C ILE A 108 -8.25 -4.35 4.36
N ASP A 109 -7.14 -4.02 5.02
CA ASP A 109 -7.13 -3.73 6.46
C ASP A 109 -7.33 -2.25 6.78
N ALA A 110 -6.86 -1.37 5.90
CA ALA A 110 -7.00 0.08 6.06
C ALA A 110 -6.87 0.80 4.72
N PHE A 111 -7.33 2.04 4.68
CA PHE A 111 -7.06 2.91 3.54
C PHE A 111 -6.91 4.35 4.04
N PHE A 112 -6.22 5.17 3.23
CA PHE A 112 -6.00 6.59 3.50
C PHE A 112 -6.21 7.39 2.23
N TYR A 113 -6.62 8.64 2.39
CA TYR A 113 -6.66 9.60 1.31
C TYR A 113 -5.30 10.30 1.19
N SER A 114 -4.92 10.71 -0.01
CA SER A 114 -3.63 11.38 -0.23
C SER A 114 -3.49 12.72 0.46
N SER A 115 -4.57 13.28 0.97
CA SER A 115 -4.58 14.47 1.83
C SER A 115 -4.11 14.20 3.27
N VAL A 116 -3.89 12.95 3.65
CA VAL A 116 -3.42 12.59 4.99
C VAL A 116 -2.05 13.21 5.27
N THR A 117 -1.83 13.66 6.52
CA THR A 117 -0.53 14.19 6.92
C THR A 117 0.48 13.08 7.13
N GLU A 118 1.77 13.39 6.99
CA GLU A 118 2.86 12.44 7.25
C GLU A 118 2.78 11.87 8.66
N LYS A 119 2.56 12.75 9.64
CA LYS A 119 2.49 12.38 11.05
C LYS A 119 1.34 11.41 11.32
N TYR A 120 0.16 11.69 10.76
CA TYR A 120 -1.00 10.82 10.93
C TYR A 120 -0.80 9.46 10.26
N LEU A 121 -0.31 9.47 9.02
CA LEU A 121 -0.07 8.23 8.27
C LEU A 121 0.94 7.33 8.98
N THR A 122 2.04 7.91 9.43
CA THR A 122 3.07 7.17 10.15
C THR A 122 2.52 6.52 11.42
N ALA A 123 1.78 7.29 12.23
CA ALA A 123 1.18 6.79 13.46
C ALA A 123 0.15 5.69 13.19
N ALA A 124 -0.69 5.87 12.18
CA ALA A 124 -1.71 4.89 11.83
C ALA A 124 -1.10 3.58 11.32
N LEU A 125 -0.07 3.66 10.49
CA LEU A 125 0.65 2.47 10.02
C LEU A 125 1.35 1.75 11.16
N ALA A 126 1.93 2.49 12.10
CA ALA A 126 2.60 1.89 13.25
C ALA A 126 1.63 1.12 14.16
N SER A 127 0.36 1.48 14.16
CA SER A 127 -0.67 0.84 15.00
C SER A 127 -1.30 -0.41 14.39
N LEU A 128 -0.99 -0.74 13.15
CA LEU A 128 -1.53 -1.93 12.48
C LEU A 128 -0.97 -3.25 12.98
#